data_9fa5f1e2c1f50e75f0c9646a1c37096b
#
_entry.id   9fa5f1e2c1f50e75f0c9646a1c37096b
#
_cell.length_a   1.000
_cell.length_b   1.000
_cell.length_c   1.000
_cell.angle_alpha   90.00
_cell.angle_beta   90.00
_cell.angle_gamma   90.00
#
_symmetry.space_group_name_H-M   'P 1'
#
loop_
_entity.id
_entity.type
_entity.pdbx_description
1 polymer ?
#
loop_
_entity_poly.entity_id
_entity_poly.type
_entity_poly.pdbx_seq_one_letter_code
_entity_poly.pdbx_strand_id
1 'polypeptide(L)'
;TDDRITCHRRTRARSVDELFAAAYLHYTRYLNPETHERGTIFDVIDWLSHQRRMHQRCAGRTIAIGYRRWKAENVKAFLGHPNRPVLFVRHAEAAAKLTPLPNDRLVVWGATPNEAVASLAQKSGATLMRMEDGFIRSVGLGSDFVPPHSLVIDKQGLYFDARKPSDLEQILNTHAFTDDDRQRATFVRELIVSNSLTKYNIEPTAQPSWQRSGRRVVLVPGQVEDDASIKFGCTGIRDNLSLLKAARQACPD
;
A
#
# COMPACT_ATOMS: atom_id res chain seq x y z
N THR A 1 5.90 33.20 29.80
CA THR A 1 7.28 33.61 30.17
C THR A 1 7.84 32.63 31.19
N ASP A 2 8.97 32.01 30.86
CA ASP A 2 9.65 31.14 31.80
C ASP A 2 10.69 31.96 32.57
N ASP A 3 10.23 32.55 33.66
CA ASP A 3 11.03 33.37 34.61
C ASP A 3 11.77 32.52 35.66
N ARG A 4 11.53 31.17 35.64
CA ARG A 4 12.18 30.25 36.59
C ARG A 4 13.60 29.86 36.19
N ILE A 5 14.06 30.19 34.97
CA ILE A 5 15.39 29.82 34.50
C ILE A 5 16.38 30.92 34.83
N THR A 6 16.89 30.88 36.03
CA THR A 6 18.02 31.73 36.44
C THR A 6 19.34 31.10 35.96
N CYS A 7 19.84 31.58 34.84
CA CYS A 7 21.17 31.23 34.36
C CYS A 7 21.96 32.53 34.21
N HIS A 8 23.18 32.61 34.75
CA HIS A 8 24.05 33.80 34.66
C HIS A 8 24.24 34.36 33.25
N ARG A 9 24.03 33.52 32.23
CA ARG A 9 24.16 33.90 30.83
C ARG A 9 22.85 34.34 30.18
N ARG A 10 21.72 34.22 30.86
CA ARG A 10 20.39 34.58 30.35
C ARG A 10 19.97 35.92 30.99
N THR A 11 20.02 36.95 30.19
CA THR A 11 19.79 38.32 30.66
C THR A 11 18.39 38.87 30.37
N ARG A 12 17.56 38.11 29.67
CA ARG A 12 16.19 38.52 29.27
C ARG A 12 15.19 37.41 29.48
N ALA A 13 14.03 37.76 30.02
CA ALA A 13 12.86 36.88 29.98
C ALA A 13 12.39 36.68 28.53
N ARG A 14 11.96 35.47 28.19
CA ARG A 14 11.48 35.12 26.85
C ARG A 14 10.14 34.40 26.96
N SER A 15 9.29 34.60 25.96
CA SER A 15 8.09 33.80 25.82
C SER A 15 8.44 32.35 25.45
N VAL A 16 7.49 31.43 25.63
CA VAL A 16 7.64 30.03 25.23
C VAL A 16 7.90 29.92 23.71
N ASP A 17 7.18 30.71 22.90
CA ASP A 17 7.37 30.73 21.45
C ASP A 17 8.74 31.23 21.02
N GLU A 18 9.28 32.27 21.72
CA GLU A 18 10.65 32.74 21.48
C GLU A 18 11.69 31.66 21.81
N LEU A 19 11.46 30.88 22.88
CA LEU A 19 12.33 29.77 23.24
C LEU A 19 12.27 28.66 22.18
N PHE A 20 11.08 28.34 21.72
CA PHE A 20 10.89 27.37 20.62
C PHE A 20 11.53 27.84 19.32
N ALA A 21 11.32 29.11 18.94
CA ALA A 21 11.94 29.69 17.75
C ALA A 21 13.47 29.64 17.86
N ALA A 22 14.02 30.05 19.00
CA ALA A 22 15.45 30.02 19.23
C ALA A 22 16.01 28.59 19.13
N ALA A 23 15.38 27.63 19.81
CA ALA A 23 15.86 26.23 19.86
C ALA A 23 15.67 25.49 18.53
N TYR A 24 14.48 25.55 17.98
CA TYR A 24 14.09 24.71 16.85
C TYR A 24 14.28 25.36 15.48
N LEU A 25 14.18 26.70 15.36
CA LEU A 25 14.30 27.35 14.05
C LEU A 25 15.70 27.97 13.83
N HIS A 26 16.34 28.52 14.88
CA HIS A 26 17.60 29.24 14.72
C HIS A 26 18.84 28.47 15.16
N TYR A 27 18.75 27.69 16.23
CA TYR A 27 19.90 27.00 16.79
C TYR A 27 20.16 25.63 16.17
N THR A 28 19.11 24.83 16.00
CA THR A 28 19.22 23.46 15.49
C THR A 28 19.36 23.44 13.96
N ARG A 29 20.10 22.47 13.45
CA ARG A 29 20.22 22.18 12.02
C ARG A 29 19.55 20.84 11.74
N TYR A 30 18.86 20.73 10.61
CA TYR A 30 18.09 19.57 10.24
C TYR A 30 18.57 18.97 8.93
N LEU A 31 18.57 17.66 8.88
CA LEU A 31 18.71 16.85 7.67
C LEU A 31 17.30 16.42 7.23
N ASN A 32 16.98 16.58 5.96
CA ASN A 32 15.77 15.97 5.41
C ASN A 32 15.98 14.46 5.36
N PRO A 33 15.15 13.64 6.06
CA PRO A 33 15.39 12.19 6.16
C PRO A 33 15.16 11.42 4.83
N GLU A 34 14.44 12.02 3.87
CA GLU A 34 14.13 11.41 2.58
C GLU A 34 15.22 11.71 1.54
N THR A 35 15.66 12.96 1.46
CA THR A 35 16.62 13.40 0.43
C THR A 35 18.07 13.35 0.89
N HIS A 36 18.32 13.24 2.21
CA HIS A 36 19.64 13.36 2.84
C HIS A 36 20.34 14.71 2.59
N GLU A 37 19.57 15.73 2.26
CA GLU A 37 20.04 17.11 2.09
C GLU A 37 19.67 17.98 3.30
N ARG A 38 20.03 19.26 3.26
CA ARG A 38 19.62 20.22 4.29
C ARG A 38 18.10 20.36 4.32
N GLY A 39 17.50 20.10 5.47
CA GLY A 39 16.07 20.18 5.70
C GLY A 39 15.67 21.20 6.75
N THR A 40 14.40 21.14 7.12
CA THR A 40 13.74 21.93 8.15
C THR A 40 13.25 21.07 9.30
N ILE A 41 12.85 21.69 10.42
CA ILE A 41 12.17 20.97 11.52
C ILE A 41 10.86 20.31 11.01
N PHE A 42 10.17 20.92 10.05
CA PHE A 42 8.90 20.40 9.53
C PHE A 42 9.11 19.09 8.78
N ASP A 43 10.13 18.98 7.94
CA ASP A 43 10.48 17.71 7.25
C ASP A 43 10.72 16.59 8.28
N VAL A 44 11.45 16.90 9.36
CA VAL A 44 11.75 15.92 10.41
C VAL A 44 10.50 15.53 11.19
N ILE A 45 9.64 16.49 11.54
CA ILE A 45 8.37 16.21 12.25
C ILE A 45 7.47 15.32 11.42
N ASP A 46 7.30 15.60 10.13
CA ASP A 46 6.45 14.85 9.24
C ASP A 46 6.97 13.41 9.08
N TRP A 47 8.27 13.27 8.87
CA TRP A 47 8.89 11.95 8.76
C TRP A 47 8.78 11.14 10.06
N LEU A 48 9.11 11.72 11.22
CA LEU A 48 8.99 11.06 12.52
C LEU A 48 7.55 10.71 12.86
N SER A 49 6.60 11.59 12.53
CA SER A 49 5.17 11.34 12.71
C SER A 49 4.71 10.16 11.85
N HIS A 50 5.16 10.09 10.59
CA HIS A 50 4.91 8.95 9.74
C HIS A 50 5.50 7.66 10.31
N GLN A 51 6.78 7.67 10.70
CA GLN A 51 7.45 6.52 11.32
C GLN A 51 6.72 6.05 12.58
N ARG A 52 6.30 6.97 13.43
CA ARG A 52 5.54 6.65 14.64
C ARG A 52 4.18 6.00 14.33
N ARG A 53 3.44 6.55 13.36
CA ARG A 53 2.17 5.93 12.90
C ARG A 53 2.39 4.52 12.37
N MET A 54 3.42 4.32 11.54
CA MET A 54 3.78 3.01 11.01
C MET A 54 4.20 2.04 12.11
N HIS A 55 5.01 2.50 13.08
CA HIS A 55 5.40 1.69 14.23
C HIS A 55 4.20 1.22 15.05
N GLN A 56 3.23 2.11 15.31
CA GLN A 56 2.00 1.78 16.02
C GLN A 56 1.11 0.83 15.21
N ARG A 57 0.95 1.10 13.90
CA ARG A 57 0.20 0.22 12.99
C ARG A 57 0.83 -1.17 12.88
N CYS A 58 2.15 -1.25 13.02
CA CYS A 58 2.92 -2.49 12.99
C CYS A 58 3.25 -3.03 14.39
N ALA A 59 2.53 -2.63 15.44
CA ALA A 59 2.67 -3.21 16.77
C ALA A 59 2.36 -4.71 16.76
N GLY A 60 3.08 -5.51 17.57
CA GLY A 60 2.97 -6.97 17.57
C GLY A 60 3.89 -7.64 16.52
N ARG A 61 3.88 -8.97 16.54
CA ARG A 61 4.64 -9.79 15.59
C ARG A 61 3.92 -9.91 14.27
N THR A 62 4.68 -10.02 13.18
CA THR A 62 4.14 -10.36 11.86
C THR A 62 4.50 -11.82 11.57
N ILE A 63 3.48 -12.65 11.41
CA ILE A 63 3.60 -14.07 11.07
C ILE A 63 3.08 -14.25 9.64
N ALA A 64 3.98 -14.39 8.69
CA ALA A 64 3.67 -14.57 7.27
C ALA A 64 3.56 -16.05 6.95
N ILE A 65 2.41 -16.50 6.45
CA ILE A 65 2.06 -17.91 6.32
C ILE A 65 1.95 -18.31 4.86
N GLY A 66 2.62 -19.40 4.46
CA GLY A 66 2.50 -20.01 3.14
C GLY A 66 3.34 -19.34 2.04
N TYR A 67 4.26 -18.48 2.38
CA TYR A 67 5.14 -17.82 1.41
C TYR A 67 6.23 -18.76 0.90
N ARG A 68 6.41 -18.81 -0.42
CA ARG A 68 7.60 -19.45 -1.02
C ARG A 68 8.84 -18.63 -0.67
N ARG A 69 10.00 -19.30 -0.54
CA ARG A 69 11.24 -18.67 -0.07
C ARG A 69 11.61 -17.38 -0.84
N TRP A 70 11.57 -17.43 -2.17
CA TRP A 70 11.88 -16.27 -3.01
C TRP A 70 10.91 -15.10 -2.75
N LYS A 71 9.62 -15.40 -2.57
CA LYS A 71 8.61 -14.37 -2.29
C LYS A 71 8.80 -13.80 -0.87
N ALA A 72 9.16 -14.63 0.10
CA ALA A 72 9.43 -14.21 1.47
C ALA A 72 10.55 -13.15 1.53
N GLU A 73 11.65 -13.37 0.81
CA GLU A 73 12.74 -12.39 0.75
C GLU A 73 12.29 -11.05 0.15
N ASN A 74 11.47 -11.07 -0.90
CA ASN A 74 10.98 -9.87 -1.56
C ASN A 74 9.97 -9.08 -0.71
N VAL A 75 9.10 -9.76 0.05
CA VAL A 75 8.06 -9.08 0.86
C VAL A 75 8.54 -8.69 2.26
N LYS A 76 9.66 -9.21 2.69
CA LYS A 76 10.24 -8.96 4.01
C LYS A 76 10.38 -7.47 4.33
N ALA A 77 10.83 -6.66 3.36
CA ALA A 77 11.01 -5.22 3.52
C ALA A 77 9.69 -4.48 3.77
N PHE A 78 8.58 -4.96 3.19
CA PHE A 78 7.25 -4.34 3.35
C PHE A 78 6.57 -4.69 4.68
N LEU A 79 6.92 -5.83 5.26
CA LEU A 79 6.30 -6.36 6.49
C LEU A 79 7.15 -6.13 7.72
N GLY A 80 8.45 -5.98 7.54
CA GLY A 80 9.43 -5.93 8.62
C GLY A 80 9.52 -4.56 9.30
N HIS A 81 10.03 -4.59 10.52
CA HIS A 81 10.51 -3.42 11.25
C HIS A 81 11.92 -3.77 11.78
N PRO A 82 12.88 -2.83 11.86
CA PRO A 82 14.24 -3.10 12.29
C PRO A 82 14.34 -3.94 13.57
N ASN A 83 13.46 -3.68 14.53
CA ASN A 83 13.43 -4.37 15.83
C ASN A 83 12.39 -5.50 15.93
N ARG A 84 11.70 -5.84 14.83
CA ARG A 84 10.63 -6.85 14.81
C ARG A 84 10.68 -7.61 13.49
N PRO A 85 11.49 -8.68 13.40
CA PRO A 85 11.59 -9.48 12.19
C PRO A 85 10.28 -10.17 11.87
N VAL A 86 10.01 -10.37 10.59
CA VAL A 86 8.87 -11.15 10.10
C VAL A 86 9.16 -12.62 10.31
N LEU A 87 8.20 -13.33 10.89
CA LEU A 87 8.27 -14.77 11.11
C LEU A 87 7.59 -15.48 9.93
N PHE A 88 8.37 -16.08 9.04
CA PHE A 88 7.84 -16.85 7.92
C PHE A 88 7.63 -18.31 8.31
N VAL A 89 6.41 -18.81 8.13
CA VAL A 89 6.03 -20.19 8.40
C VAL A 89 5.30 -20.81 7.20
N ARG A 90 5.36 -22.13 7.06
CA ARG A 90 4.83 -22.81 5.87
C ARG A 90 3.30 -22.97 5.90
N HIS A 91 2.71 -23.20 7.06
CA HIS A 91 1.30 -23.55 7.21
C HIS A 91 0.76 -23.12 8.59
N ALA A 92 -0.56 -23.21 8.76
CA ALA A 92 -1.26 -22.74 9.96
C ALA A 92 -0.79 -23.42 11.25
N GLU A 93 -0.48 -24.72 11.22
CA GLU A 93 -0.02 -25.46 12.40
C GLU A 93 1.35 -24.96 12.88
N ALA A 94 2.24 -24.58 11.95
CA ALA A 94 3.50 -23.96 12.31
C ALA A 94 3.31 -22.55 12.91
N ALA A 95 2.32 -21.80 12.41
CA ALA A 95 1.93 -20.52 12.99
C ALA A 95 1.32 -20.68 14.39
N ALA A 96 0.50 -21.71 14.60
CA ALA A 96 -0.12 -22.01 15.89
C ALA A 96 0.91 -22.30 16.99
N LYS A 97 2.03 -22.95 16.64
CA LYS A 97 3.15 -23.20 17.58
C LYS A 97 3.82 -21.92 18.10
N LEU A 98 3.68 -20.81 17.37
CA LEU A 98 4.16 -19.50 17.79
C LEU A 98 3.21 -18.81 18.78
N THR A 99 2.08 -19.44 19.12
CA THR A 99 1.05 -18.91 20.03
C THR A 99 0.73 -17.45 19.69
N PRO A 100 0.04 -17.17 18.56
CA PRO A 100 -0.29 -15.81 18.17
C PRO A 100 -1.14 -15.12 19.23
N LEU A 101 -0.90 -13.83 19.44
CA LEU A 101 -1.58 -12.96 20.39
C LEU A 101 -2.50 -11.96 19.67
N PRO A 102 -3.47 -11.32 20.35
CA PRO A 102 -4.39 -10.35 19.73
C PRO A 102 -3.71 -9.19 19.00
N ASN A 103 -2.51 -8.79 19.43
CA ASN A 103 -1.73 -7.73 18.79
C ASN A 103 -0.87 -8.23 17.61
N ASP A 104 -0.80 -9.54 17.38
CA ASP A 104 -0.05 -10.10 16.26
C ASP A 104 -0.84 -10.00 14.95
N ARG A 105 -0.14 -10.10 13.83
CA ARG A 105 -0.68 -10.10 12.49
C ARG A 105 -0.33 -11.40 11.79
N LEU A 106 -1.36 -12.09 11.29
CA LEU A 106 -1.21 -13.24 10.41
C LEU A 106 -1.36 -12.73 8.97
N VAL A 107 -0.33 -12.84 8.17
CA VAL A 107 -0.32 -12.32 6.81
C VAL A 107 -0.28 -13.47 5.81
N VAL A 108 -1.22 -13.46 4.87
CA VAL A 108 -1.33 -14.45 3.78
C VAL A 108 -1.30 -13.74 2.43
N TRP A 109 -0.93 -14.47 1.37
CA TRP A 109 -1.03 -13.97 -0.01
C TRP A 109 -2.38 -14.36 -0.62
N GLY A 110 -2.99 -13.41 -1.34
CA GLY A 110 -4.26 -13.60 -2.05
C GLY A 110 -5.52 -13.37 -1.21
N ALA A 111 -6.67 -13.39 -1.87
CA ALA A 111 -7.95 -13.02 -1.28
C ALA A 111 -8.51 -14.07 -0.31
N THR A 112 -8.26 -15.35 -0.60
CA THR A 112 -8.87 -16.47 0.14
C THR A 112 -7.83 -17.17 1.01
N PRO A 113 -7.77 -16.90 2.33
CA PRO A 113 -6.91 -17.64 3.23
C PRO A 113 -7.38 -19.08 3.37
N ASN A 114 -6.47 -19.98 3.67
CA ASN A 114 -6.80 -21.33 4.10
C ASN A 114 -7.67 -21.27 5.37
N GLU A 115 -8.70 -22.12 5.47
CA GLU A 115 -9.62 -22.18 6.62
C GLU A 115 -8.89 -22.35 7.96
N ALA A 116 -7.81 -23.13 8.00
CA ALA A 116 -7.01 -23.30 9.20
C ALA A 116 -6.35 -21.99 9.67
N VAL A 117 -5.93 -21.11 8.73
CA VAL A 117 -5.36 -19.80 9.07
C VAL A 117 -6.46 -18.86 9.56
N ALA A 118 -7.63 -18.87 8.92
CA ALA A 118 -8.78 -18.07 9.36
C ALA A 118 -9.24 -18.48 10.77
N SER A 119 -9.33 -19.79 11.03
CA SER A 119 -9.65 -20.33 12.37
C SER A 119 -8.60 -19.95 13.42
N LEU A 120 -7.31 -20.02 13.07
CA LEU A 120 -6.23 -19.60 13.95
C LEU A 120 -6.33 -18.11 14.31
N ALA A 121 -6.57 -17.24 13.34
CA ALA A 121 -6.78 -15.81 13.56
C ALA A 121 -7.94 -15.56 14.53
N GLN A 122 -9.09 -16.20 14.28
CA GLN A 122 -10.28 -16.07 15.14
C GLN A 122 -9.99 -16.53 16.57
N LYS A 123 -9.36 -17.69 16.76
CA LYS A 123 -9.08 -18.26 18.07
C LYS A 123 -8.06 -17.44 18.87
N SER A 124 -7.06 -16.89 18.20
CA SER A 124 -6.00 -16.11 18.86
C SER A 124 -6.35 -14.62 19.04
N GLY A 125 -7.36 -14.12 18.34
CA GLY A 125 -7.68 -12.70 18.25
C GLY A 125 -6.67 -11.91 17.38
N ALA A 126 -5.70 -12.58 16.75
CA ALA A 126 -4.71 -11.95 15.88
C ALA A 126 -5.37 -11.41 14.60
N THR A 127 -4.88 -10.27 14.12
CA THR A 127 -5.41 -9.67 12.89
C THR A 127 -4.98 -10.47 11.66
N LEU A 128 -5.94 -10.99 10.90
CA LEU A 128 -5.69 -11.63 9.61
C LEU A 128 -5.59 -10.56 8.53
N MET A 129 -4.46 -10.50 7.84
CA MET A 129 -4.19 -9.57 6.74
C MET A 129 -3.95 -10.34 5.44
N ARG A 130 -4.39 -9.77 4.35
CA ARG A 130 -4.20 -10.30 2.99
C ARG A 130 -3.26 -9.38 2.24
N MET A 131 -2.36 -9.96 1.47
CA MET A 131 -1.37 -9.23 0.70
C MET A 131 -1.49 -9.58 -0.78
N GLU A 132 -1.32 -8.59 -1.64
CA GLU A 132 -1.29 -8.76 -3.09
C GLU A 132 -0.37 -7.71 -3.75
N ASP A 133 -0.07 -7.88 -5.03
CA ASP A 133 0.69 -6.92 -5.82
C ASP A 133 0.01 -5.54 -5.84
N GLY A 134 0.80 -4.48 -5.73
CA GLY A 134 0.33 -3.09 -5.85
C GLY A 134 -0.05 -2.71 -7.29
N PHE A 135 -0.57 -1.49 -7.45
CA PHE A 135 -1.07 -1.01 -8.75
C PHE A 135 0.04 -0.68 -9.75
N ILE A 136 1.22 -0.27 -9.30
CA ILE A 136 2.46 -0.18 -10.09
C ILE A 136 3.46 -1.09 -9.40
N ARG A 137 3.81 -2.19 -10.07
CA ARG A 137 4.52 -3.27 -9.40
C ARG A 137 6.00 -3.32 -9.73
N SER A 138 6.35 -3.41 -11.00
CA SER A 138 7.73 -3.70 -11.45
C SER A 138 7.87 -3.50 -12.95
N VAL A 139 9.10 -3.66 -13.45
CA VAL A 139 9.33 -3.97 -14.86
C VAL A 139 9.52 -5.47 -14.95
N GLY A 140 8.50 -6.17 -15.46
CA GLY A 140 8.45 -7.65 -15.52
C GLY A 140 7.42 -8.28 -14.58
N LEU A 141 7.13 -9.56 -14.80
CA LEU A 141 6.10 -10.31 -14.10
C LEU A 141 6.62 -10.96 -12.81
N GLY A 142 5.74 -11.11 -11.83
CA GLY A 142 6.02 -11.85 -10.61
C GLY A 142 6.22 -13.36 -10.84
N SER A 143 5.63 -13.91 -11.90
CA SER A 143 5.87 -15.29 -12.35
C SER A 143 7.33 -15.53 -12.74
N ASP A 144 8.02 -14.50 -13.20
CA ASP A 144 9.41 -14.52 -13.61
C ASP A 144 10.38 -14.15 -12.46
N PHE A 145 9.88 -14.24 -11.22
CA PHE A 145 10.59 -13.91 -9.99
C PHE A 145 11.02 -12.45 -9.83
N VAL A 146 10.47 -11.53 -10.63
CA VAL A 146 10.77 -10.10 -10.50
C VAL A 146 10.21 -9.56 -9.18
N PRO A 147 11.04 -8.90 -8.34
CA PRO A 147 10.59 -8.32 -7.08
C PRO A 147 9.53 -7.22 -7.27
N PRO A 148 8.52 -7.13 -6.40
CA PRO A 148 7.58 -6.02 -6.42
C PRO A 148 8.19 -4.76 -5.80
N HIS A 149 7.86 -3.59 -6.34
CA HIS A 149 8.15 -2.29 -5.75
C HIS A 149 6.97 -1.73 -4.94
N SER A 150 5.78 -2.31 -5.11
CA SER A 150 4.60 -1.98 -4.31
C SER A 150 3.75 -3.19 -4.02
N LEU A 151 3.13 -3.20 -2.85
CA LEU A 151 2.21 -4.24 -2.38
C LEU A 151 1.01 -3.59 -1.70
N VAL A 152 -0.15 -4.23 -1.79
CA VAL A 152 -1.30 -3.91 -0.96
C VAL A 152 -1.39 -4.87 0.21
N ILE A 153 -1.80 -4.37 1.37
CA ILE A 153 -2.08 -5.15 2.58
C ILE A 153 -3.43 -4.70 3.10
N ASP A 154 -4.36 -5.62 3.21
CA ASP A 154 -5.75 -5.37 3.54
C ASP A 154 -6.21 -6.21 4.73
N LYS A 155 -6.97 -5.63 5.64
CA LYS A 155 -7.50 -6.29 6.84
C LYS A 155 -8.87 -6.93 6.59
N GLN A 156 -9.67 -6.32 5.74
CA GLN A 156 -11.06 -6.73 5.48
C GLN A 156 -11.14 -7.74 4.34
N GLY A 157 -10.60 -7.37 3.18
CA GLY A 157 -10.57 -8.17 1.96
C GLY A 157 -9.62 -7.55 0.96
N LEU A 158 -9.51 -8.09 -0.24
CA LEU A 158 -8.77 -7.45 -1.32
C LEU A 158 -9.73 -6.76 -2.28
N TYR A 159 -9.36 -5.61 -2.79
CA TYR A 159 -10.19 -4.72 -3.62
C TYR A 159 -10.85 -5.39 -4.84
N PHE A 160 -10.31 -6.50 -5.31
CA PHE A 160 -10.85 -7.26 -6.44
C PHE A 160 -11.78 -8.42 -6.03
N ASP A 161 -11.95 -8.68 -4.73
CA ASP A 161 -12.84 -9.74 -4.22
C ASP A 161 -14.18 -9.14 -3.76
N ALA A 162 -15.15 -9.10 -4.65
CA ALA A 162 -16.47 -8.51 -4.40
C ALA A 162 -17.30 -9.22 -3.30
N ARG A 163 -16.83 -10.34 -2.76
CA ARG A 163 -17.56 -11.08 -1.70
C ARG A 163 -17.43 -10.43 -0.32
N LYS A 164 -16.44 -9.55 -0.13
CA LYS A 164 -16.15 -8.89 1.15
C LYS A 164 -15.75 -7.45 0.91
N PRO A 165 -16.01 -6.54 1.85
CA PRO A 165 -15.48 -5.19 1.78
C PRO A 165 -13.95 -5.23 1.82
N SER A 166 -13.32 -4.17 1.33
CA SER A 166 -11.87 -3.97 1.39
C SER A 166 -11.51 -2.69 2.14
N ASP A 167 -10.26 -2.59 2.59
CA ASP A 167 -9.75 -1.34 3.17
C ASP A 167 -9.78 -0.20 2.13
N LEU A 168 -9.63 -0.52 0.83
CA LEU A 168 -9.76 0.47 -0.26
C LEU A 168 -11.19 1.04 -0.33
N GLU A 169 -12.22 0.18 -0.30
CA GLU A 169 -13.62 0.64 -0.28
C GLU A 169 -13.91 1.46 0.98
N GLN A 170 -13.39 1.07 2.12
CA GLN A 170 -13.53 1.84 3.35
C GLN A 170 -12.91 3.24 3.19
N ILE A 171 -11.69 3.33 2.64
CA ILE A 171 -11.04 4.62 2.37
C ILE A 171 -11.91 5.46 1.43
N LEU A 172 -12.39 4.89 0.31
CA LEU A 172 -13.22 5.61 -0.65
C LEU A 172 -14.54 6.12 -0.05
N ASN A 173 -15.13 5.37 0.88
CA ASN A 173 -16.42 5.71 1.47
C ASN A 173 -16.31 6.66 2.68
N THR A 174 -15.19 6.67 3.39
CA THR A 174 -15.12 7.34 4.71
C THR A 174 -14.03 8.41 4.81
N HIS A 175 -13.01 8.39 3.92
CA HIS A 175 -11.93 9.33 4.01
C HIS A 175 -12.32 10.70 3.44
N ALA A 176 -12.09 11.76 4.22
CA ALA A 176 -12.25 13.14 3.75
C ALA A 176 -10.99 13.56 2.97
N PHE A 177 -11.02 13.42 1.66
CA PHE A 177 -9.91 13.85 0.81
C PHE A 177 -9.76 15.37 0.83
N THR A 178 -8.57 15.84 1.17
CA THR A 178 -8.20 17.26 1.18
C THR A 178 -7.86 17.76 -0.22
N ASP A 179 -7.71 19.07 -0.40
CA ASP A 179 -7.23 19.65 -1.66
C ASP A 179 -5.77 19.23 -1.94
N ASP A 180 -4.96 19.09 -0.90
CA ASP A 180 -3.58 18.58 -1.02
C ASP A 180 -3.57 17.14 -1.54
N ASP A 181 -4.41 16.25 -0.99
CA ASP A 181 -4.54 14.88 -1.49
C ASP A 181 -4.89 14.87 -2.98
N ARG A 182 -5.84 15.69 -3.40
CA ARG A 182 -6.27 15.78 -4.80
C ARG A 182 -5.17 16.31 -5.71
N GLN A 183 -4.45 17.35 -5.28
CA GLN A 183 -3.34 17.93 -6.04
C GLN A 183 -2.20 16.90 -6.20
N ARG A 184 -1.81 16.23 -5.13
CA ARG A 184 -0.79 15.18 -5.18
C ARG A 184 -1.23 14.01 -6.06
N ALA A 185 -2.49 13.57 -5.96
CA ALA A 185 -3.02 12.52 -6.81
C ALA A 185 -3.02 12.91 -8.29
N THR A 186 -3.34 14.16 -8.61
CA THR A 186 -3.25 14.69 -9.98
C THR A 186 -1.82 14.61 -10.49
N PHE A 187 -0.85 15.07 -9.72
CA PHE A 187 0.57 14.98 -10.08
C PHE A 187 1.04 13.53 -10.30
N VAL A 188 0.68 12.62 -9.40
CA VAL A 188 1.00 11.19 -9.56
C VAL A 188 0.39 10.62 -10.84
N ARG A 189 -0.89 10.93 -11.12
CA ARG A 189 -1.55 10.49 -12.36
C ARG A 189 -0.85 11.01 -13.61
N GLU A 190 -0.45 12.28 -13.62
CA GLU A 190 0.29 12.89 -14.72
C GLU A 190 1.66 12.24 -14.94
N LEU A 191 2.38 11.94 -13.85
CA LEU A 191 3.64 11.20 -13.94
C LEU A 191 3.46 9.79 -14.51
N ILE A 192 2.43 9.06 -14.08
CA ILE A 192 2.12 7.72 -14.60
C ILE A 192 1.86 7.79 -16.10
N VAL A 193 1.01 8.73 -16.53
CA VAL A 193 0.62 8.88 -17.95
C VAL A 193 1.81 9.35 -18.80
N SER A 194 2.54 10.39 -18.38
CA SER A 194 3.65 10.95 -19.13
C SER A 194 4.82 9.97 -19.29
N ASN A 195 5.02 9.09 -18.32
CA ASN A 195 6.03 8.03 -18.41
C ASN A 195 5.49 6.70 -18.99
N SER A 196 4.22 6.67 -19.43
CA SER A 196 3.56 5.47 -19.98
C SER A 196 3.68 4.25 -19.07
N LEU A 197 3.53 4.46 -17.74
CA LEU A 197 3.67 3.39 -16.76
C LEU A 197 2.40 2.53 -16.70
N THR A 198 2.64 1.20 -16.64
CA THR A 198 1.61 0.19 -16.38
C THR A 198 1.94 -0.60 -15.12
N LYS A 199 1.12 -1.59 -14.77
CA LYS A 199 1.39 -2.43 -13.58
C LYS A 199 2.71 -3.17 -13.69
N TYR A 200 3.06 -3.68 -14.86
CA TYR A 200 4.23 -4.54 -15.09
C TYR A 200 5.26 -3.94 -16.05
N ASN A 201 4.93 -2.89 -16.79
CA ASN A 201 5.83 -2.13 -17.67
C ASN A 201 6.58 -3.00 -18.71
N ILE A 202 5.89 -3.99 -19.29
CA ILE A 202 6.44 -4.92 -20.29
C ILE A 202 5.82 -4.74 -21.68
N GLU A 203 4.76 -3.95 -21.78
CA GLU A 203 4.05 -3.70 -23.01
C GLU A 203 4.84 -2.76 -23.94
N PRO A 204 4.79 -2.97 -25.25
CA PRO A 204 5.37 -2.03 -26.20
C PRO A 204 4.62 -0.69 -26.17
N THR A 205 5.34 0.42 -26.24
CA THR A 205 4.80 1.79 -26.25
C THR A 205 4.22 2.22 -27.60
N ALA A 206 4.05 1.28 -28.54
CA ALA A 206 3.55 1.58 -29.89
C ALA A 206 2.09 2.10 -29.83
N GLN A 207 1.86 3.26 -30.44
CA GLN A 207 0.52 3.83 -30.60
C GLN A 207 -0.31 3.00 -31.58
N PRO A 208 -1.53 2.58 -31.21
CA PRO A 208 -2.39 1.83 -32.13
C PRO A 208 -2.77 2.65 -33.36
N SER A 209 -2.68 2.05 -34.54
CA SER A 209 -2.95 2.73 -35.83
C SER A 209 -4.40 3.23 -35.98
N TRP A 210 -5.35 2.61 -35.30
CA TRP A 210 -6.78 2.95 -35.33
C TRP A 210 -7.15 4.24 -34.58
N GLN A 211 -6.29 4.78 -33.73
CA GLN A 211 -6.54 6.08 -33.05
C GLN A 211 -6.69 7.26 -34.00
N ARG A 212 -6.24 7.14 -35.25
CA ARG A 212 -6.25 8.23 -36.25
C ARG A 212 -7.46 8.22 -37.19
N SER A 213 -8.42 7.33 -36.98
CA SER A 213 -9.52 7.13 -37.96
C SER A 213 -10.67 8.15 -37.84
N GLY A 214 -10.70 9.02 -36.84
CA GLY A 214 -11.81 9.93 -36.55
C GLY A 214 -13.11 9.23 -36.12
N ARG A 215 -13.11 7.90 -36.06
CA ARG A 215 -14.25 7.10 -35.61
C ARG A 215 -14.27 6.99 -34.08
N ARG A 216 -15.45 6.76 -33.52
CA ARG A 216 -15.58 6.40 -32.10
C ARG A 216 -14.85 5.08 -31.83
N VAL A 217 -13.96 5.11 -30.87
CA VAL A 217 -13.21 3.93 -30.41
C VAL A 217 -13.80 3.44 -29.09
N VAL A 218 -14.14 2.18 -29.04
CA VAL A 218 -14.63 1.50 -27.82
C VAL A 218 -13.57 0.55 -27.34
N LEU A 219 -12.99 0.84 -26.17
CA LEU A 219 -12.02 -0.05 -25.51
C LEU A 219 -12.78 -1.17 -24.78
N VAL A 220 -12.46 -2.40 -25.10
CA VAL A 220 -13.00 -3.59 -24.44
C VAL A 220 -11.84 -4.34 -23.79
N PRO A 221 -11.53 -4.04 -22.52
CA PRO A 221 -10.38 -4.66 -21.84
C PRO A 221 -10.70 -6.13 -21.53
N GLY A 222 -9.88 -7.04 -22.04
CA GLY A 222 -9.91 -8.45 -21.66
C GLY A 222 -9.26 -8.68 -20.30
N GLN A 223 -9.57 -9.81 -19.67
CA GLN A 223 -8.96 -10.27 -18.42
C GLN A 223 -8.71 -11.77 -18.49
N VAL A 224 -7.79 -12.27 -17.67
CA VAL A 224 -7.63 -13.71 -17.45
C VAL A 224 -8.92 -14.27 -16.84
N GLU A 225 -9.53 -15.26 -17.48
CA GLU A 225 -10.88 -15.74 -17.11
C GLU A 225 -10.91 -16.39 -15.72
N ASP A 226 -9.78 -16.96 -15.28
CA ASP A 226 -9.62 -17.52 -13.92
C ASP A 226 -9.25 -16.47 -12.86
N ASP A 227 -9.14 -15.20 -13.24
CA ASP A 227 -8.84 -14.14 -12.27
C ASP A 227 -9.94 -14.01 -11.22
N ALA A 228 -9.54 -13.72 -9.98
CA ALA A 228 -10.46 -13.59 -8.87
C ALA A 228 -11.51 -12.48 -9.08
N SER A 229 -11.16 -11.40 -9.78
CA SER A 229 -12.08 -10.32 -10.12
C SER A 229 -13.20 -10.78 -11.04
N ILE A 230 -12.90 -11.63 -12.00
CA ILE A 230 -13.92 -12.26 -12.90
C ILE A 230 -14.72 -13.28 -12.11
N LYS A 231 -14.04 -14.20 -11.43
CA LYS A 231 -14.67 -15.31 -10.72
C LYS A 231 -15.66 -14.87 -9.64
N PHE A 232 -15.35 -13.81 -8.91
CA PHE A 232 -16.12 -13.34 -7.76
C PHE A 232 -16.84 -12.01 -8.00
N GLY A 233 -16.43 -11.20 -8.98
CA GLY A 233 -16.99 -9.89 -9.26
C GLY A 233 -18.00 -9.86 -10.40
N CYS A 234 -17.97 -10.82 -11.31
CA CYS A 234 -18.88 -10.85 -12.47
C CYS A 234 -20.15 -11.65 -12.18
N THR A 235 -21.32 -11.04 -12.37
CA THR A 235 -22.63 -11.69 -12.20
C THR A 235 -23.23 -12.21 -13.52
N GLY A 236 -22.86 -11.61 -14.65
CA GLY A 236 -23.38 -11.94 -15.99
C GLY A 236 -22.29 -12.46 -16.92
N ILE A 237 -21.58 -11.54 -17.57
CA ILE A 237 -20.51 -11.87 -18.52
C ILE A 237 -19.26 -12.30 -17.74
N ARG A 238 -18.73 -13.51 -18.05
CA ARG A 238 -17.58 -14.08 -17.32
C ARG A 238 -16.43 -14.53 -18.23
N ASP A 239 -16.54 -14.29 -19.53
CA ASP A 239 -15.53 -14.62 -20.52
C ASP A 239 -15.33 -13.48 -21.52
N ASN A 240 -14.14 -13.44 -22.12
CA ASN A 240 -13.75 -12.37 -23.03
C ASN A 240 -14.59 -12.34 -24.32
N LEU A 241 -15.01 -13.49 -24.83
CA LEU A 241 -15.81 -13.57 -26.05
C LEU A 241 -17.21 -12.98 -25.85
N SER A 242 -17.86 -13.33 -24.74
CA SER A 242 -19.16 -12.77 -24.35
C SER A 242 -19.09 -11.26 -24.14
N LEU A 243 -17.99 -10.75 -23.54
CA LEU A 243 -17.76 -9.33 -23.36
C LEU A 243 -17.65 -8.60 -24.72
N LEU A 244 -16.89 -9.15 -25.67
CA LEU A 244 -16.76 -8.60 -27.03
C LEU A 244 -18.09 -8.60 -27.76
N LYS A 245 -18.88 -9.67 -27.67
CA LYS A 245 -20.22 -9.74 -28.28
C LYS A 245 -21.17 -8.70 -27.69
N ALA A 246 -21.19 -8.53 -26.36
CA ALA A 246 -22.01 -7.53 -25.70
C ALA A 246 -21.60 -6.10 -26.10
N ALA A 247 -20.30 -5.82 -26.16
CA ALA A 247 -19.79 -4.53 -26.62
C ALA A 247 -20.18 -4.24 -28.07
N ARG A 248 -20.12 -5.23 -28.98
CA ARG A 248 -20.55 -5.09 -30.37
C ARG A 248 -22.07 -4.86 -30.48
N GLN A 249 -22.87 -5.51 -29.63
CA GLN A 249 -24.33 -5.27 -29.61
C GLN A 249 -24.67 -3.88 -29.10
N ALA A 250 -23.94 -3.39 -28.08
CA ALA A 250 -24.14 -2.05 -27.53
C ALA A 250 -23.62 -0.91 -28.45
N CYS A 251 -22.66 -1.21 -29.30
CA CYS A 251 -22.01 -0.28 -30.22
C CYS A 251 -21.85 -0.95 -31.59
N PRO A 252 -22.94 -1.05 -32.40
CA PRO A 252 -22.94 -1.77 -33.66
C PRO A 252 -22.17 -1.06 -34.77
N ASP A 253 -22.00 0.29 -34.72
CA ASP A 253 -21.38 1.14 -35.75
C ASP A 253 -19.92 1.50 -35.46
#